data_cef2d4975426e4b0d0526f2031b71ea7
#
_entry.id   cef2d4975426e4b0d0526f2031b71ea7
#
_cell.length_a   1.000
_cell.length_b   1.000
_cell.length_c   1.000
_cell.angle_alpha   90.00
_cell.angle_beta   90.00
_cell.angle_gamma   90.00
#
_symmetry.space_group_name_H-M   'P 1'
#
loop_
_entity.id
_entity.type
_entity.pdbx_description
1 polymer ?
#
loop_
_entity_poly.entity_id
_entity_poly.type
_entity_poly.pdbx_seq_one_letter_code
_entity_poly.pdbx_strand_id
1 'polypeptide(L)'
;DICPSRGLGDVYKRQVVHIARSYSGYGLPVGDIIQEGNVGLMKAVNKFDPNRGVKLVSFAVHWIKAEIHEYILKNWRLVKIATTKAQRKLFFNLRSKKKTLEWLTKEEAENIAKDLNVEVKDVLHMEKRLSANDTPFDAPSDTSDSDDQIMSPSQYLEDSAANPADLVEAEQTMEFHNDELLDALKSLDDRSKDIILRRYL
;
A
#
# COMPACT_ATOMS: atom_id res chain seq x y z
N ASP A 1 15.45 32.78 24.10
CA ASP A 1 14.78 33.60 23.08
C ASP A 1 15.51 33.51 21.76
N ILE A 2 15.33 32.38 21.08
CA ILE A 2 15.74 32.24 19.68
C ILE A 2 14.50 32.57 18.85
N CYS A 3 14.22 33.83 18.67
CA CYS A 3 13.37 34.30 17.60
C CYS A 3 14.16 34.19 16.32
N PRO A 4 13.93 33.21 15.43
CA PRO A 4 14.66 33.15 14.18
C PRO A 4 14.23 34.35 13.36
N SER A 5 15.16 35.28 13.11
CA SER A 5 14.96 36.34 12.14
C SER A 5 14.34 35.72 10.88
N ARG A 6 13.32 36.34 10.28
CA ARG A 6 12.60 35.85 9.09
C ARG A 6 13.53 35.25 8.02
N GLY A 7 14.76 35.78 7.88
CA GLY A 7 15.75 35.29 6.94
C GLY A 7 16.32 33.89 7.21
N LEU A 8 16.43 33.49 8.49
CA LEU A 8 16.97 32.15 8.83
C LEU A 8 15.96 31.05 8.51
N GLY A 9 14.68 31.26 8.82
CA GLY A 9 13.60 30.33 8.48
C GLY A 9 13.50 30.08 6.97
N ASP A 10 13.70 31.11 6.15
CA ASP A 10 13.62 30.98 4.70
C ASP A 10 14.81 30.19 4.09
N VAL A 11 15.99 30.22 4.70
CA VAL A 11 17.13 29.41 4.29
C VAL A 11 16.85 27.93 4.49
N TYR A 12 16.29 27.55 5.64
CA TYR A 12 15.97 26.15 5.93
C TYR A 12 14.81 25.63 5.08
N LYS A 13 13.79 26.45 4.82
CA LYS A 13 12.69 26.10 3.90
C LYS A 13 13.21 25.87 2.46
N ARG A 14 14.14 26.71 1.97
CA ARG A 14 14.77 26.48 0.66
C ARG A 14 15.55 25.18 0.60
N GLN A 15 16.16 24.75 1.70
CA GLN A 15 16.82 23.45 1.76
C GLN A 15 15.81 22.30 1.64
N VAL A 16 14.65 22.40 2.28
CA VAL A 16 13.56 21.40 2.13
C VAL A 16 13.12 21.31 0.67
N VAL A 17 12.89 22.45 0.01
CA VAL A 17 12.51 22.50 -1.40
C VAL A 17 13.57 21.85 -2.30
N HIS A 18 14.85 22.13 -2.03
CA HIS A 18 15.95 21.52 -2.79
C HIS A 18 15.98 19.99 -2.65
N ILE A 19 15.82 19.49 -1.42
CA ILE A 19 15.76 18.04 -1.17
C ILE A 19 14.50 17.44 -1.81
N ALA A 20 13.33 18.06 -1.64
CA ALA A 20 12.06 17.56 -2.18
C ALA A 20 12.09 17.43 -3.71
N ARG A 21 12.72 18.36 -4.42
CA ARG A 21 12.88 18.29 -5.88
C ARG A 21 13.63 17.04 -6.36
N SER A 22 14.55 16.50 -5.56
CA SER A 22 15.26 15.25 -5.92
C SER A 22 14.35 14.02 -5.92
N TYR A 23 13.13 14.13 -5.34
CA TYR A 23 12.12 13.08 -5.27
C TYR A 23 10.93 13.30 -6.21
N SER A 24 10.95 14.31 -7.08
CA SER A 24 9.85 14.59 -8.02
C SER A 24 9.57 13.44 -9.00
N GLY A 25 10.54 12.57 -9.26
CA GLY A 25 10.42 11.43 -10.17
C GLY A 25 9.53 10.27 -9.69
N TYR A 26 8.96 10.35 -8.49
CA TYR A 26 8.05 9.31 -7.96
C TYR A 26 6.58 9.52 -8.33
N GLY A 27 6.24 10.57 -9.11
CA GLY A 27 4.86 10.82 -9.57
C GLY A 27 3.92 11.41 -8.51
N LEU A 28 4.44 11.81 -7.35
CA LEU A 28 3.68 12.47 -6.29
C LEU A 28 3.73 13.99 -6.44
N PRO A 29 2.69 14.73 -5.98
CA PRO A 29 2.69 16.19 -6.00
C PRO A 29 3.87 16.76 -5.23
N VAL A 30 4.68 17.60 -5.88
CA VAL A 30 5.89 18.18 -5.26
C VAL A 30 5.54 19.04 -4.05
N GLY A 31 4.37 19.69 -4.06
CA GLY A 31 3.87 20.47 -2.94
C GLY A 31 3.73 19.63 -1.65
N ASP A 32 3.18 18.43 -1.77
CA ASP A 32 2.99 17.52 -0.63
C ASP A 32 4.33 17.00 -0.11
N ILE A 33 5.25 16.65 -1.01
CA ILE A 33 6.62 16.24 -0.64
C ILE A 33 7.33 17.37 0.12
N ILE A 34 7.13 18.63 -0.27
CA ILE A 34 7.70 19.79 0.43
C ILE A 34 7.08 19.93 1.83
N GLN A 35 5.76 19.74 1.96
CA GLN A 35 5.11 19.85 3.28
C GLN A 35 5.57 18.75 4.23
N GLU A 36 5.68 17.53 3.76
CA GLU A 36 6.24 16.44 4.56
C GLU A 36 7.72 16.70 4.93
N GLY A 37 8.47 17.26 4.01
CA GLY A 37 9.84 17.74 4.31
C GLY A 37 9.85 18.83 5.40
N ASN A 38 8.89 19.75 5.41
CA ASN A 38 8.74 20.77 6.47
C ASN A 38 8.39 20.13 7.82
N VAL A 39 7.56 19.06 7.84
CA VAL A 39 7.28 18.28 9.06
C VAL A 39 8.58 17.66 9.58
N GLY A 40 9.40 17.09 8.69
CA GLY A 40 10.72 16.56 9.04
C GLY A 40 11.65 17.64 9.63
N LEU A 41 11.65 18.83 9.03
CA LEU A 41 12.42 19.98 9.56
C LEU A 41 11.94 20.38 10.95
N MET A 42 10.65 20.46 11.22
CA MET A 42 10.09 20.76 12.54
C MET A 42 10.51 19.71 13.58
N LYS A 43 10.43 18.43 13.24
CA LYS A 43 10.91 17.34 14.10
C LYS A 43 12.41 17.47 14.40
N ALA A 44 13.21 17.87 13.41
CA ALA A 44 14.64 18.11 13.58
C ALA A 44 14.91 19.24 14.55
N VAL A 45 14.23 20.39 14.41
CA VAL A 45 14.39 21.54 15.28
C VAL A 45 14.06 21.19 16.74
N ASN A 46 12.95 20.48 16.97
CA ASN A 46 12.53 20.06 18.30
C ASN A 46 13.51 19.09 18.99
N LYS A 47 14.29 18.33 18.23
CA LYS A 47 15.24 17.35 18.74
C LYS A 47 16.70 17.79 18.67
N PHE A 48 16.94 18.98 18.15
CA PHE A 48 18.28 19.50 17.96
C PHE A 48 18.88 19.98 19.29
N ASP A 49 20.09 19.50 19.59
CA ASP A 49 20.90 19.92 20.72
C ASP A 49 22.12 20.69 20.21
N PRO A 50 22.20 22.02 20.42
CA PRO A 50 23.31 22.85 19.94
C PRO A 50 24.66 22.51 20.58
N ASN A 51 24.66 21.85 21.77
CA ASN A 51 25.91 21.53 22.48
C ASN A 51 26.68 20.35 21.88
N ARG A 52 26.08 19.60 20.94
CA ARG A 52 26.71 18.46 20.29
C ARG A 52 27.69 18.80 19.16
N GLY A 53 27.96 20.06 18.87
CA GLY A 53 28.93 20.48 17.85
C GLY A 53 28.53 20.22 16.40
N VAL A 54 27.30 19.76 16.13
CA VAL A 54 26.77 19.51 14.79
C VAL A 54 25.92 20.69 14.32
N LYS A 55 26.05 21.11 13.07
CA LYS A 55 25.19 22.17 12.50
C LYS A 55 23.78 21.68 12.29
N LEU A 56 22.77 22.51 12.60
CA LEU A 56 21.35 22.18 12.40
C LEU A 56 21.06 21.75 10.96
N VAL A 57 21.67 22.38 9.97
CA VAL A 57 21.51 22.01 8.55
C VAL A 57 21.82 20.55 8.30
N SER A 58 22.98 20.07 8.78
CA SER A 58 23.42 18.68 8.59
C SER A 58 22.52 17.68 9.34
N PHE A 59 22.07 18.05 10.54
CA PHE A 59 21.15 17.24 11.35
C PHE A 59 19.77 17.16 10.69
N ALA A 60 19.23 18.28 10.22
CA ALA A 60 17.90 18.36 9.62
C ALA A 60 17.73 17.55 8.33
N VAL A 61 18.79 17.47 7.50
CA VAL A 61 18.75 16.69 6.23
C VAL A 61 18.27 15.25 6.46
N HIS A 62 18.73 14.61 7.51
CA HIS A 62 18.36 13.23 7.82
C HIS A 62 16.87 13.09 8.18
N TRP A 63 16.35 14.04 8.97
CA TRP A 63 14.93 14.07 9.35
C TRP A 63 14.03 14.40 8.17
N ILE A 64 14.42 15.38 7.36
CA ILE A 64 13.69 15.76 6.13
C ILE A 64 13.59 14.56 5.19
N LYS A 65 14.71 13.90 4.91
CA LYS A 65 14.73 12.71 4.04
C LYS A 65 13.90 11.57 4.61
N ALA A 66 13.93 11.34 5.91
CA ALA A 66 13.17 10.26 6.55
C ALA A 66 11.66 10.46 6.38
N GLU A 67 11.14 11.67 6.60
CA GLU A 67 9.72 11.97 6.43
C GLU A 67 9.30 11.87 4.95
N ILE A 68 10.09 12.41 4.04
CA ILE A 68 9.83 12.31 2.61
C ILE A 68 9.80 10.84 2.17
N HIS A 69 10.76 10.03 2.60
CA HIS A 69 10.79 8.59 2.28
C HIS A 69 9.56 7.87 2.82
N GLU A 70 9.13 8.17 4.04
CA GLU A 70 7.95 7.55 4.63
C GLU A 70 6.68 7.96 3.88
N TYR A 71 6.56 9.23 3.51
CA TYR A 71 5.45 9.73 2.71
C TYR A 71 5.36 9.04 1.33
N ILE A 72 6.50 8.94 0.61
CA ILE A 72 6.57 8.27 -0.68
C ILE A 72 6.13 6.80 -0.54
N LEU A 73 6.66 6.06 0.44
CA LEU A 73 6.32 4.65 0.63
C LEU A 73 4.84 4.42 0.97
N LYS A 74 4.18 5.41 1.59
CA LYS A 74 2.75 5.34 1.93
C LYS A 74 1.84 5.65 0.76
N ASN A 75 2.23 6.61 -0.10
CA ASN A 75 1.33 7.23 -1.07
C ASN A 75 1.70 6.93 -2.52
N TRP A 76 2.80 6.22 -2.79
CA TRP A 76 3.25 5.95 -4.16
C TRP A 76 2.23 5.13 -4.96
N ARG A 77 1.50 4.20 -4.32
CA ARG A 77 0.43 3.39 -4.90
C ARG A 77 -0.65 3.09 -3.87
N LEU A 78 -1.83 2.66 -4.35
CA LEU A 78 -2.96 2.24 -3.50
C LEU A 78 -2.55 1.11 -2.55
N VAL A 79 -1.81 0.12 -3.05
CA VAL A 79 -1.29 -0.99 -2.24
C VAL A 79 0.14 -0.71 -1.80
N LYS A 80 0.42 -0.84 -0.51
CA LYS A 80 1.76 -0.68 0.04
C LYS A 80 2.72 -1.73 -0.51
N ILE A 81 3.75 -1.29 -1.22
CA ILE A 81 4.70 -2.17 -1.89
C ILE A 81 5.85 -2.59 -0.97
N ALA A 82 6.34 -1.69 -0.14
CA ALA A 82 7.52 -1.92 0.69
C ALA A 82 7.18 -1.89 2.18
N THR A 83 6.96 -3.07 2.77
CA THR A 83 6.61 -3.25 4.20
C THR A 83 7.83 -3.59 5.06
N THR A 84 8.76 -4.38 4.54
CA THR A 84 9.97 -4.81 5.26
C THR A 84 11.15 -3.85 5.06
N LYS A 85 12.15 -3.91 5.95
CA LYS A 85 13.38 -3.10 5.83
C LYS A 85 14.12 -3.38 4.52
N ALA A 86 14.19 -4.64 4.09
CA ALA A 86 14.81 -5.05 2.83
C ALA A 86 14.09 -4.43 1.63
N GLN A 87 12.76 -4.53 1.59
CA GLN A 87 11.93 -3.96 0.52
C GLN A 87 12.03 -2.42 0.45
N ARG A 88 12.04 -1.72 1.60
CA ARG A 88 12.25 -0.26 1.63
C ARG A 88 13.61 0.14 1.07
N LYS A 89 14.66 -0.60 1.40
CA LYS A 89 16.00 -0.37 0.88
C LYS A 89 16.06 -0.60 -0.63
N LEU A 90 15.42 -1.66 -1.12
CA LEU A 90 15.32 -1.97 -2.53
C LEU A 90 14.50 -0.93 -3.29
N PHE A 91 13.39 -0.45 -2.77
CA PHE A 91 12.52 0.54 -3.40
C PHE A 91 13.29 1.78 -3.87
N PHE A 92 14.15 2.33 -3.03
CA PHE A 92 14.91 3.54 -3.35
C PHE A 92 16.19 3.28 -4.17
N ASN A 93 16.78 2.09 -4.05
CA ASN A 93 18.10 1.82 -4.65
C ASN A 93 18.02 0.95 -5.91
N LEU A 94 16.98 0.14 -6.11
CA LEU A 94 16.89 -0.80 -7.22
C LEU A 94 16.95 -0.06 -8.57
N ARG A 95 16.17 1.02 -8.71
CA ARG A 95 16.11 1.80 -9.96
C ARG A 95 17.43 2.46 -10.31
N SER A 96 18.19 2.94 -9.34
CA SER A 96 19.51 3.55 -9.57
C SER A 96 20.61 2.53 -9.88
N LYS A 97 20.45 1.30 -9.42
CA LYS A 97 21.37 0.19 -9.63
C LYS A 97 21.09 -0.60 -10.91
N LYS A 98 19.90 -0.52 -11.44
CA LYS A 98 19.49 -1.17 -12.69
C LYS A 98 20.09 -0.40 -13.87
N LYS A 99 20.91 -1.09 -14.68
CA LYS A 99 21.58 -0.48 -15.83
C LYS A 99 20.75 -0.54 -17.11
N THR A 100 19.90 -1.54 -17.22
CA THR A 100 19.04 -1.81 -18.39
C THR A 100 17.56 -1.60 -18.04
N LEU A 101 16.75 -1.30 -19.05
CA LEU A 101 15.29 -1.19 -18.89
C LEU A 101 14.60 -2.57 -18.90
N GLU A 102 15.31 -3.61 -19.30
CA GLU A 102 14.83 -4.99 -19.35
C GLU A 102 14.77 -5.62 -17.95
N TRP A 103 14.19 -6.82 -17.87
CA TRP A 103 14.16 -7.61 -16.63
C TRP A 103 15.59 -7.91 -16.15
N LEU A 104 15.79 -7.91 -14.83
CA LEU A 104 17.09 -8.23 -14.23
C LEU A 104 17.51 -9.66 -14.56
N THR A 105 18.75 -9.80 -14.99
CA THR A 105 19.38 -11.12 -15.09
C THR A 105 19.68 -11.68 -13.70
N LYS A 106 19.84 -12.99 -13.59
CA LYS A 106 20.18 -13.63 -12.30
C LYS A 106 21.47 -13.05 -11.71
N GLU A 107 22.47 -12.80 -12.55
CA GLU A 107 23.76 -12.24 -12.13
C GLU A 107 23.63 -10.81 -11.60
N GLU A 108 22.84 -9.96 -12.28
CA GLU A 108 22.56 -8.61 -11.82
C GLU A 108 21.78 -8.61 -10.48
N ALA A 109 20.79 -9.49 -10.35
CA ALA A 109 20.03 -9.65 -9.12
C ALA A 109 20.92 -10.08 -7.94
N GLU A 110 21.87 -11.01 -8.17
CA GLU A 110 22.84 -11.44 -7.16
C GLU A 110 23.80 -10.30 -6.77
N ASN A 111 24.29 -9.52 -7.75
CA ASN A 111 25.16 -8.38 -7.49
C ASN A 111 24.45 -7.30 -6.66
N ILE A 112 23.20 -6.99 -7.02
CA ILE A 112 22.37 -6.03 -6.27
C ILE A 112 22.09 -6.56 -4.86
N ALA A 113 21.79 -7.85 -4.72
CA ALA A 113 21.54 -8.49 -3.43
C ALA A 113 22.76 -8.41 -2.50
N LYS A 114 23.97 -8.67 -3.02
CA LYS A 114 25.24 -8.54 -2.29
C LYS A 114 25.51 -7.08 -1.88
N ASP A 115 25.38 -6.14 -2.82
CA ASP A 115 25.61 -4.72 -2.57
C ASP A 115 24.68 -4.14 -1.50
N LEU A 116 23.43 -4.55 -1.51
CA LEU A 116 22.41 -4.07 -0.58
C LEU A 116 22.24 -4.96 0.66
N ASN A 117 22.97 -6.09 0.75
CA ASN A 117 22.85 -7.07 1.82
C ASN A 117 21.38 -7.47 2.07
N VAL A 118 20.75 -8.00 1.02
CA VAL A 118 19.37 -8.49 0.97
C VAL A 118 19.30 -9.83 0.25
N GLU A 119 18.24 -10.59 0.40
CA GLU A 119 18.07 -11.85 -0.32
C GLU A 119 17.75 -11.62 -1.81
N VAL A 120 18.26 -12.50 -2.67
CA VAL A 120 17.99 -12.44 -4.12
C VAL A 120 16.49 -12.55 -4.43
N LYS A 121 15.76 -13.35 -3.64
CA LYS A 121 14.31 -13.47 -3.74
C LYS A 121 13.59 -12.15 -3.55
N ASP A 122 14.04 -11.32 -2.59
CA ASP A 122 13.47 -10.02 -2.34
C ASP A 122 13.71 -9.06 -3.50
N VAL A 123 14.89 -9.14 -4.16
CA VAL A 123 15.22 -8.31 -5.34
C VAL A 123 14.28 -8.63 -6.50
N LEU A 124 14.13 -9.91 -6.86
CA LEU A 124 13.25 -10.35 -7.96
C LEU A 124 11.77 -10.05 -7.66
N HIS A 125 11.36 -10.25 -6.41
CA HIS A 125 9.99 -9.96 -5.99
C HIS A 125 9.69 -8.45 -6.04
N MET A 126 10.66 -7.63 -5.65
CA MET A 126 10.52 -6.18 -5.68
C MET A 126 10.51 -5.65 -7.12
N GLU A 127 11.29 -6.23 -8.02
CA GLU A 127 11.27 -5.90 -9.44
C GLU A 127 9.88 -6.11 -10.05
N LYS A 128 9.27 -7.30 -9.81
CA LYS A 128 7.91 -7.60 -10.26
C LYS A 128 6.90 -6.58 -9.74
N ARG A 129 7.00 -6.19 -8.47
CA ARG A 129 6.10 -5.20 -7.87
C ARG A 129 6.27 -3.79 -8.43
N LEU A 130 7.51 -3.40 -8.76
CA LEU A 130 7.78 -2.08 -9.32
C LEU A 130 7.37 -1.96 -10.79
N SER A 131 7.40 -3.05 -11.56
CA SER A 131 7.00 -3.08 -12.98
C SER A 131 5.49 -3.22 -13.18
N ALA A 132 4.76 -3.83 -12.24
CA ALA A 132 3.31 -3.95 -12.33
C ALA A 132 2.63 -2.59 -12.16
N ASN A 133 1.65 -2.26 -12.99
CA ASN A 133 0.79 -1.09 -12.84
C ASN A 133 -0.51 -1.49 -12.15
N ASP A 134 -1.09 -0.56 -11.38
CA ASP A 134 -2.41 -0.75 -10.80
C ASP A 134 -3.45 -0.69 -11.94
N THR A 135 -4.30 -1.71 -12.04
CA THR A 135 -5.36 -1.77 -13.05
C THR A 135 -6.63 -1.18 -12.46
N PRO A 136 -7.28 -0.21 -13.12
CA PRO A 136 -8.55 0.32 -12.65
C PRO A 136 -9.61 -0.78 -12.71
N PHE A 137 -10.46 -0.86 -11.68
CA PHE A 137 -11.54 -1.84 -11.61
C PHE A 137 -12.67 -1.49 -12.59
N ASP A 138 -13.04 -0.22 -12.65
CA ASP A 138 -14.06 0.30 -13.56
C ASP A 138 -13.43 0.87 -14.82
N ALA A 139 -14.17 0.84 -15.94
CA ALA A 139 -13.74 1.46 -17.17
C ALA A 139 -13.66 2.99 -16.98
N PRO A 140 -12.64 3.67 -17.55
CA PRO A 140 -12.62 5.12 -17.55
C PRO A 140 -13.82 5.67 -18.34
N SER A 141 -14.48 6.70 -17.78
CA SER A 141 -15.72 7.29 -18.33
C SER A 141 -15.55 8.00 -19.68
N ASP A 142 -14.31 8.26 -20.11
CA ASP A 142 -14.00 9.07 -21.30
C ASP A 142 -13.65 8.26 -22.56
N THR A 143 -13.97 6.98 -22.63
CA THR A 143 -13.81 6.21 -23.87
C THR A 143 -14.99 6.48 -24.82
N SER A 144 -15.05 7.71 -25.33
CA SER A 144 -15.83 8.04 -26.52
C SER A 144 -15.11 7.50 -27.76
N ASP A 145 -15.77 6.61 -28.47
CA ASP A 145 -15.54 6.26 -29.89
C ASP A 145 -14.22 5.60 -30.34
N SER A 146 -13.45 4.95 -29.52
CA SER A 146 -12.41 4.05 -30.02
C SER A 146 -12.85 2.59 -29.92
N ASP A 147 -12.77 1.87 -31.05
CA ASP A 147 -13.13 0.46 -31.25
C ASP A 147 -12.33 -0.52 -30.34
N ASP A 148 -11.30 -0.05 -29.64
CA ASP A 148 -10.53 -0.77 -28.65
C ASP A 148 -11.11 -0.54 -27.22
N GLN A 149 -12.27 -1.11 -26.94
CA GLN A 149 -12.79 -1.18 -25.57
C GLN A 149 -11.89 -2.10 -24.75
N ILE A 150 -10.99 -1.53 -23.96
CA ILE A 150 -10.25 -2.26 -22.94
C ILE A 150 -11.27 -2.76 -21.91
N MET A 151 -11.58 -4.08 -21.94
CA MET A 151 -12.48 -4.69 -20.95
C MET A 151 -11.95 -4.46 -19.56
N SER A 152 -12.72 -3.75 -18.75
CA SER A 152 -12.39 -3.54 -17.33
C SER A 152 -12.71 -4.80 -16.51
N PRO A 153 -12.01 -5.02 -15.38
CA PRO A 153 -12.28 -6.14 -14.49
C PRO A 153 -13.74 -6.26 -14.07
N SER A 154 -14.45 -5.14 -13.89
CA SER A 154 -15.87 -5.10 -13.54
C SER A 154 -16.79 -5.77 -14.58
N GLN A 155 -16.34 -5.88 -15.83
CA GLN A 155 -17.16 -6.44 -16.91
C GLN A 155 -17.00 -7.97 -17.06
N TYR A 156 -15.88 -8.56 -16.61
CA TYR A 156 -15.61 -9.99 -16.77
C TYR A 156 -15.52 -10.77 -15.45
N LEU A 157 -15.50 -10.07 -14.32
CA LEU A 157 -15.54 -10.73 -13.01
C LEU A 157 -16.99 -11.08 -12.67
N GLU A 158 -17.27 -12.37 -12.58
CA GLU A 158 -18.57 -12.90 -12.17
C GLU A 158 -18.55 -13.18 -10.66
N ASP A 159 -19.64 -12.85 -9.98
CA ASP A 159 -19.89 -13.30 -8.62
C ASP A 159 -20.53 -14.70 -8.69
N SER A 160 -19.73 -15.73 -8.47
CA SER A 160 -20.18 -17.12 -8.48
C SER A 160 -21.19 -17.47 -7.36
N ALA A 161 -21.29 -16.61 -6.34
CA ALA A 161 -22.26 -16.77 -5.27
C ALA A 161 -23.62 -16.14 -5.58
N ALA A 162 -23.73 -15.38 -6.65
CA ALA A 162 -24.93 -14.62 -7.03
C ALA A 162 -25.81 -15.32 -8.06
N ASN A 163 -25.65 -16.65 -8.29
CA ASN A 163 -26.56 -17.40 -9.16
C ASN A 163 -27.97 -17.46 -8.51
N PRO A 164 -28.99 -16.79 -9.09
CA PRO A 164 -30.33 -16.75 -8.49
C PRO A 164 -30.99 -18.14 -8.32
N ALA A 165 -30.62 -19.07 -9.24
CA ALA A 165 -31.15 -20.43 -9.17
C ALA A 165 -30.65 -21.18 -7.94
N ASP A 166 -29.32 -21.08 -7.66
CA ASP A 166 -28.71 -21.73 -6.51
C ASP A 166 -29.19 -21.13 -5.18
N LEU A 167 -29.43 -19.80 -5.18
CA LEU A 167 -30.01 -19.13 -3.98
C LEU A 167 -31.40 -19.59 -3.68
N VAL A 168 -32.27 -19.67 -4.70
CA VAL A 168 -33.64 -20.14 -4.54
C VAL A 168 -33.69 -21.62 -4.16
N GLU A 169 -32.85 -22.45 -4.77
CA GLU A 169 -32.73 -23.87 -4.42
C GLU A 169 -32.29 -24.08 -2.97
N ALA A 170 -31.28 -23.29 -2.54
CA ALA A 170 -30.82 -23.34 -1.15
C ALA A 170 -31.92 -22.92 -0.16
N GLU A 171 -32.68 -21.84 -0.47
CA GLU A 171 -33.77 -21.35 0.35
C GLU A 171 -34.89 -22.38 0.43
N GLN A 172 -35.37 -22.92 -0.70
CA GLN A 172 -36.42 -23.95 -0.74
C GLN A 172 -36.00 -25.25 -0.03
N THR A 173 -34.73 -25.64 -0.17
CA THR A 173 -34.20 -26.82 0.50
C THR A 173 -34.18 -26.59 2.01
N MET A 174 -33.84 -25.41 2.46
CA MET A 174 -33.81 -25.05 3.87
C MET A 174 -35.25 -25.04 4.48
N GLU A 175 -36.21 -24.47 3.75
CA GLU A 175 -37.60 -24.49 4.14
C GLU A 175 -38.14 -25.93 4.24
N PHE A 176 -37.88 -26.76 3.22
CA PHE A 176 -38.30 -28.18 3.22
C PHE A 176 -37.71 -28.96 4.41
N HIS A 177 -36.39 -28.79 4.66
CA HIS A 177 -35.78 -29.45 5.82
C HIS A 177 -36.31 -28.95 7.16
N ASN A 178 -36.64 -27.66 7.26
CA ASN A 178 -37.29 -27.12 8.47
C ASN A 178 -38.67 -27.72 8.70
N ASP A 179 -39.48 -27.87 7.65
CA ASP A 179 -40.82 -28.49 7.75
C ASP A 179 -40.72 -29.96 8.13
N GLU A 180 -39.82 -30.73 7.52
CA GLU A 180 -39.54 -32.11 7.90
C GLU A 180 -39.08 -32.24 9.35
N LEU A 181 -38.21 -31.33 9.80
CA LEU A 181 -37.72 -31.30 11.17
C LEU A 181 -38.83 -30.99 12.15
N LEU A 182 -39.72 -30.03 11.82
CA LEU A 182 -40.89 -29.72 12.65
C LEU A 182 -41.88 -30.89 12.71
N ASP A 183 -42.11 -31.61 11.62
CA ASP A 183 -42.96 -32.79 11.59
C ASP A 183 -42.36 -33.99 12.36
N ALA A 184 -41.01 -34.17 12.24
CA ALA A 184 -40.31 -35.17 13.04
C ALA A 184 -40.37 -34.85 14.55
N LEU A 185 -40.26 -33.57 14.93
CA LEU A 185 -40.37 -33.11 16.31
C LEU A 185 -41.77 -33.39 16.90
N LYS A 186 -42.86 -33.34 16.08
CA LYS A 186 -44.20 -33.67 16.52
C LYS A 186 -44.37 -35.13 16.92
N SER A 187 -43.59 -36.03 16.35
CA SER A 187 -43.59 -37.46 16.62
C SER A 187 -42.87 -37.88 17.91
N LEU A 188 -42.10 -36.98 18.52
CA LEU A 188 -41.28 -37.22 19.73
C LEU A 188 -42.11 -36.98 21.01
N ASP A 189 -41.69 -37.66 22.09
CA ASP A 189 -42.22 -37.43 23.43
C ASP A 189 -41.82 -36.03 23.96
N ASP A 190 -42.63 -35.45 24.87
CA ASP A 190 -42.47 -34.08 25.34
C ASP A 190 -41.08 -33.79 25.96
N ARG A 191 -40.50 -34.80 26.62
CA ARG A 191 -39.17 -34.66 27.24
C ARG A 191 -38.07 -34.56 26.21
N SER A 192 -38.08 -35.43 25.20
CA SER A 192 -37.09 -35.42 24.11
C SER A 192 -37.21 -34.15 23.28
N LYS A 193 -38.43 -33.69 23.03
CA LYS A 193 -38.71 -32.43 22.35
C LYS A 193 -38.14 -31.22 23.07
N ASP A 194 -38.34 -31.11 24.40
CA ASP A 194 -37.79 -30.01 25.19
C ASP A 194 -36.24 -30.01 25.21
N ILE A 195 -35.63 -31.20 25.25
CA ILE A 195 -34.16 -31.32 25.18
C ILE A 195 -33.62 -30.84 23.84
N ILE A 196 -34.24 -31.22 22.72
CA ILE A 196 -33.79 -30.83 21.37
C ILE A 196 -33.96 -29.32 21.18
N LEU A 197 -35.11 -28.75 21.55
CA LEU A 197 -35.36 -27.31 21.43
C LEU A 197 -34.37 -26.45 22.22
N ARG A 198 -33.98 -26.89 23.42
CA ARG A 198 -33.04 -26.13 24.25
C ARG A 198 -31.58 -26.25 23.84
N ARG A 199 -31.21 -27.29 23.08
CA ARG A 199 -29.81 -27.58 22.77
C ARG A 199 -29.43 -27.27 21.33
N TYR A 200 -30.35 -27.34 20.38
CA TYR A 200 -30.09 -27.30 18.96
C TYR A 200 -30.89 -26.25 18.16
N LEU A 201 -31.97 -25.78 18.68
CA LEU A 201 -32.84 -24.73 18.14
C LEU A 201 -32.86 -23.52 19.09
#